data_e9a31d2591110e319d27a79f006b5f32
#
_entry.id   e9a31d2591110e319d27a79f006b5f32
#
_cell.length_a   1.000
_cell.length_b   1.000
_cell.length_c   1.000
_cell.angle_alpha   90.00
_cell.angle_beta   90.00
_cell.angle_gamma   90.00
#
_symmetry.space_group_name_H-M   'P 1'
#
loop_
_entity.id
_entity.type
_entity.pdbx_description
1 polymer ?
#
loop_
_entity_poly.entity_id
_entity_poly.type
_entity_poly.pdbx_seq_one_letter_code
_entity_poly.pdbx_strand_id
1 'polypeptide(L)'
;MDIITQTNTLKFAARLVDRSASVIPPLKLLTDKPLCPKNREELQHFPRVRPEDEGVDPGYIADFISELKAEKSLDMHGVFIVKNGRVICDAEFGAYKSCFWQAEHSLSKSVTATAIGMLIDDGKLSPDDRAVKILEKRVPPLAQLTHKGITVRHLLTMTSGITFSESGAIVEENWIRAFFESKLRTEPGKVFNYNSMNTFILSCIVHEISGVTLREFLRPRLFEPLGITVYNWEKGPDGNELGGWGLYLRREDAAKISKLYLDGGVWNGKRLLSEEWCRTATSPKMKAAGSTGNFDYGYQIWTGRNTDSFLFNGMFGQDAISFRETGTIVVSNAGIEQIFQQSVYYDIVERCFGKKYYSDSAIKYNKKGEKRLKAVLREISDAPETKRRFPGLPQKRKLPDFLAAACGKTFSVRKPDEKEIVKTSSVTGTANIGLLPIVEQVMRNRYTKGINSFSFSRDGEGVKLTVREGNTECALPVVPGRTEYTTVTLSDTGYHLAVTADTAYDEDGRGVLKLRLSFPEISGARMIKIYFDDGFADVKMREVPGIGLVKLAAGVLEDAVKDKKTLSDIVSKLDADLFYAKIKNTVEPEFRLFEE
;
A
#
# COMPACT_ATOMS: atom_id res chain seq x y z
N MET A 1 11.14 -13.54 -18.43
CA MET A 1 12.46 -12.99 -17.97
C MET A 1 13.58 -13.73 -18.67
N ASP A 2 14.70 -13.08 -18.94
CA ASP A 2 15.90 -13.82 -19.37
C ASP A 2 16.47 -14.67 -18.21
N ILE A 3 17.43 -15.54 -18.52
CA ILE A 3 17.97 -16.48 -17.53
C ILE A 3 18.70 -15.78 -16.39
N ILE A 4 19.35 -14.64 -16.68
CA ILE A 4 20.13 -13.90 -15.69
C ILE A 4 19.18 -13.24 -14.68
N THR A 5 18.16 -12.53 -15.16
CA THR A 5 17.15 -11.89 -14.32
C THR A 5 16.40 -12.91 -13.48
N GLN A 6 16.01 -14.09 -14.04
CA GLN A 6 15.40 -15.18 -13.27
C GLN A 6 16.32 -15.69 -12.16
N THR A 7 17.60 -15.94 -12.50
CA THR A 7 18.59 -16.42 -11.53
C THR A 7 18.83 -15.39 -10.42
N ASN A 8 18.90 -14.10 -10.76
CA ASN A 8 19.09 -13.03 -9.78
C ASN A 8 17.84 -12.88 -8.88
N THR A 9 16.63 -12.98 -9.44
CA THR A 9 15.37 -12.96 -8.67
C THR A 9 15.31 -14.12 -7.67
N LEU A 10 15.70 -15.34 -8.09
CA LEU A 10 15.74 -16.49 -7.20
C LEU A 10 16.81 -16.34 -6.10
N LYS A 11 17.99 -15.85 -6.44
CA LYS A 11 19.04 -15.53 -5.46
C LYS A 11 18.57 -14.48 -4.46
N PHE A 12 17.87 -13.45 -4.94
CA PHE A 12 17.28 -12.42 -4.09
C PHE A 12 16.25 -13.01 -3.12
N ALA A 13 15.31 -13.82 -3.63
CA ALA A 13 14.30 -14.47 -2.80
C ALA A 13 14.94 -15.39 -1.75
N ALA A 14 15.96 -16.19 -2.12
CA ALA A 14 16.70 -17.01 -1.20
C ALA A 14 17.38 -16.17 -0.10
N ARG A 15 18.04 -15.08 -0.45
CA ARG A 15 18.70 -14.18 0.52
C ARG A 15 17.72 -13.47 1.44
N LEU A 16 16.53 -13.10 0.93
CA LEU A 16 15.47 -12.53 1.76
C LEU A 16 14.99 -13.52 2.82
N VAL A 17 14.83 -14.79 2.42
CA VAL A 17 14.44 -15.89 3.31
C VAL A 17 15.54 -16.25 4.30
N ASP A 18 16.80 -16.25 3.88
CA ASP A 18 17.97 -16.51 4.75
C ASP A 18 18.39 -15.28 5.57
N ARG A 19 17.60 -14.17 5.51
CA ARG A 19 17.88 -12.93 6.22
C ARG A 19 19.23 -12.29 5.88
N SER A 20 19.74 -12.53 4.68
CA SER A 20 20.98 -11.94 4.17
C SER A 20 20.74 -10.84 3.12
N ALA A 21 19.50 -10.40 2.98
CA ALA A 21 19.13 -9.36 1.97
C ALA A 21 19.86 -8.03 2.18
N SER A 22 20.22 -7.70 3.43
CA SER A 22 21.02 -6.51 3.75
C SER A 22 22.42 -6.49 3.12
N VAL A 23 22.89 -7.62 2.60
CA VAL A 23 24.17 -7.77 1.88
C VAL A 23 24.02 -7.54 0.39
N ILE A 24 22.78 -7.49 -0.14
CA ILE A 24 22.51 -7.17 -1.54
C ILE A 24 22.70 -5.66 -1.71
N PRO A 25 23.60 -5.20 -2.62
CA PRO A 25 23.67 -3.78 -2.92
C PRO A 25 22.29 -3.30 -3.37
N PRO A 26 21.66 -2.32 -2.70
CA PRO A 26 20.38 -1.82 -3.13
C PRO A 26 20.57 -1.17 -4.50
N LEU A 27 19.75 -1.57 -5.47
CA LEU A 27 19.54 -0.76 -6.64
C LEU A 27 19.04 0.61 -6.16
N LYS A 28 19.68 1.68 -6.54
CA LYS A 28 19.21 3.03 -6.25
C LYS A 28 17.94 3.27 -7.05
N LEU A 29 16.80 2.90 -6.50
CA LEU A 29 15.56 3.54 -6.86
C LEU A 29 15.70 4.99 -6.43
N LEU A 30 15.71 5.91 -7.38
CA LEU A 30 16.30 7.25 -7.28
C LEU A 30 15.54 8.22 -6.38
N THR A 31 14.49 7.82 -5.68
CA THR A 31 13.73 8.79 -4.91
C THR A 31 13.66 8.48 -3.44
N ASP A 32 14.19 9.43 -2.68
CA ASP A 32 13.84 9.55 -1.31
C ASP A 32 12.37 10.01 -1.23
N LYS A 33 11.53 9.21 -0.58
CA LYS A 33 10.16 9.62 -0.26
C LYS A 33 10.25 10.78 0.72
N PRO A 34 9.74 11.98 0.39
CA PRO A 34 9.63 13.05 1.36
C PRO A 34 8.60 12.68 2.44
N LEU A 35 8.71 13.27 3.61
CA LEU A 35 7.64 13.21 4.61
C LEU A 35 6.38 13.90 4.08
N CYS A 36 5.22 13.33 4.37
CA CYS A 36 3.96 13.99 4.09
C CYS A 36 3.90 15.35 4.79
N PRO A 37 3.66 16.46 4.06
CA PRO A 37 3.52 17.76 4.68
C PRO A 37 2.31 17.79 5.63
N LYS A 38 2.51 18.23 6.85
CA LYS A 38 1.45 18.34 7.87
C LYS A 38 0.51 19.52 7.67
N ASN A 39 0.94 20.53 6.89
CA ASN A 39 0.17 21.75 6.70
C ASN A 39 -1.03 21.48 5.79
N ARG A 40 -2.20 21.79 6.33
CA ARG A 40 -3.51 21.76 5.66
C ARG A 40 -3.75 23.02 4.84
N GLU A 41 -2.77 23.54 4.10
CA GLU A 41 -3.09 24.62 3.17
C GLU A 41 -4.07 24.10 2.11
N GLU A 42 -5.24 24.65 2.22
CA GLU A 42 -6.48 24.12 1.72
C GLU A 42 -6.67 24.53 0.29
N LEU A 43 -6.72 23.52 -0.50
CA LEU A 43 -7.07 23.62 -1.91
C LEU A 43 -8.43 23.00 -2.09
N GLN A 44 -9.15 23.43 -3.06
CA GLN A 44 -10.52 23.04 -3.41
C GLN A 44 -10.92 21.65 -2.86
N HIS A 45 -11.76 21.65 -1.83
CA HIS A 45 -12.35 20.45 -1.29
C HIS A 45 -13.73 20.22 -1.88
N PHE A 46 -14.17 18.97 -1.91
CA PHE A 46 -15.58 18.70 -2.12
C PHE A 46 -16.42 19.37 -1.01
N PRO A 47 -17.60 19.92 -1.33
CA PRO A 47 -18.53 20.38 -0.31
C PRO A 47 -18.88 19.25 0.67
N ARG A 48 -18.76 19.48 1.98
CA ARG A 48 -19.18 18.53 3.01
C ARG A 48 -20.62 18.85 3.38
N VAL A 49 -21.48 17.83 3.32
CA VAL A 49 -22.92 17.96 3.59
C VAL A 49 -23.36 16.85 4.53
N ARG A 50 -24.53 17.02 5.13
CA ARG A 50 -25.13 15.92 5.86
C ARG A 50 -25.60 14.84 4.88
N PRO A 51 -25.54 13.56 5.23
CA PRO A 51 -26.08 12.49 4.38
C PRO A 51 -27.52 12.73 3.96
N GLU A 52 -28.35 13.29 4.84
CA GLU A 52 -29.75 13.60 4.56
C GLU A 52 -29.94 14.60 3.41
N ASP A 53 -28.99 15.51 3.20
CA ASP A 53 -29.05 16.49 2.10
C ASP A 53 -28.90 15.81 0.72
N GLU A 54 -28.31 14.59 0.70
CA GLU A 54 -28.22 13.69 -0.45
C GLU A 54 -29.21 12.53 -0.41
N GLY A 55 -30.24 12.62 0.41
CA GLY A 55 -31.27 11.61 0.53
C GLY A 55 -30.84 10.34 1.29
N VAL A 56 -29.72 10.35 1.98
CA VAL A 56 -29.13 9.19 2.66
C VAL A 56 -29.36 9.25 4.16
N ASP A 57 -29.85 8.17 4.75
CA ASP A 57 -29.96 8.08 6.20
C ASP A 57 -28.57 7.93 6.83
N PRO A 58 -28.15 8.81 7.77
CA PRO A 58 -26.87 8.67 8.46
C PRO A 58 -26.74 7.35 9.23
N GLY A 59 -27.85 6.71 9.64
CA GLY A 59 -27.85 5.37 10.21
C GLY A 59 -27.34 4.31 9.23
N TYR A 60 -27.68 4.44 7.95
CA TYR A 60 -27.18 3.56 6.90
C TYR A 60 -25.63 3.62 6.78
N ILE A 61 -25.09 4.84 6.80
CA ILE A 61 -23.62 5.02 6.79
C ILE A 61 -22.99 4.45 8.07
N ALA A 62 -23.66 4.62 9.22
CA ALA A 62 -23.18 4.04 10.48
C ALA A 62 -23.14 2.50 10.44
N ASP A 63 -24.14 1.86 9.82
CA ASP A 63 -24.17 0.41 9.63
C ASP A 63 -23.01 -0.08 8.75
N PHE A 64 -22.80 0.58 7.62
CA PHE A 64 -21.69 0.28 6.71
C PHE A 64 -20.32 0.39 7.42
N ILE A 65 -20.05 1.48 8.13
CA ILE A 65 -18.78 1.66 8.86
C ILE A 65 -18.64 0.63 9.99
N SER A 66 -19.74 0.31 10.69
CA SER A 66 -19.72 -0.72 11.74
C SER A 66 -19.41 -2.11 11.19
N GLU A 67 -19.92 -2.43 10.00
CA GLU A 67 -19.65 -3.69 9.33
C GLU A 67 -18.17 -3.81 8.92
N LEU A 68 -17.61 -2.77 8.31
CA LEU A 68 -16.18 -2.74 7.98
C LEU A 68 -15.30 -2.93 9.23
N LYS A 69 -15.68 -2.30 10.35
CA LYS A 69 -14.98 -2.46 11.63
C LYS A 69 -15.07 -3.88 12.20
N ALA A 70 -16.24 -4.52 12.05
CA ALA A 70 -16.48 -5.85 12.59
C ALA A 70 -15.76 -6.97 11.81
N GLU A 71 -15.44 -6.72 10.52
CA GLU A 71 -14.79 -7.69 9.68
C GLU A 71 -13.28 -7.76 10.00
N LYS A 72 -12.87 -8.86 10.64
CA LYS A 72 -11.50 -9.03 11.17
C LYS A 72 -10.41 -9.16 10.09
N SER A 73 -10.80 -9.49 8.86
CA SER A 73 -9.87 -9.57 7.72
C SER A 73 -9.54 -8.21 7.13
N LEU A 74 -10.24 -7.15 7.56
CA LEU A 74 -10.05 -5.79 7.10
C LEU A 74 -9.32 -4.96 8.17
N ASP A 75 -8.14 -4.48 7.86
CA ASP A 75 -7.44 -3.45 8.63
C ASP A 75 -7.65 -2.10 7.92
N MET A 76 -8.80 -1.47 8.19
CA MET A 76 -9.17 -0.22 7.54
C MET A 76 -8.35 0.96 8.09
N HIS A 77 -7.89 1.83 7.19
CA HIS A 77 -7.21 3.08 7.53
C HIS A 77 -8.15 4.28 7.38
N GLY A 78 -9.00 4.26 6.36
CA GLY A 78 -9.99 5.28 6.18
C GLY A 78 -10.96 4.98 5.05
N VAL A 79 -12.13 5.60 5.13
CA VAL A 79 -13.16 5.53 4.09
C VAL A 79 -13.71 6.93 3.84
N PHE A 80 -13.77 7.31 2.57
CA PHE A 80 -14.25 8.60 2.11
C PHE A 80 -15.37 8.39 1.09
N ILE A 81 -16.56 8.91 1.38
CA ILE A 81 -17.76 8.68 0.57
C ILE A 81 -18.24 9.99 -0.03
N VAL A 82 -18.27 10.02 -1.36
CA VAL A 82 -18.80 11.14 -2.13
C VAL A 82 -20.08 10.70 -2.84
N LYS A 83 -21.14 11.50 -2.70
CA LYS A 83 -22.42 11.33 -3.40
C LYS A 83 -22.69 12.59 -4.20
N ASN A 84 -22.90 12.46 -5.53
CA ASN A 84 -23.16 13.60 -6.42
C ASN A 84 -22.15 14.76 -6.29
N GLY A 85 -20.87 14.45 -6.03
CA GLY A 85 -19.81 15.45 -5.83
C GLY A 85 -19.84 16.13 -4.46
N ARG A 86 -20.53 15.58 -3.47
CA ARG A 86 -20.57 16.07 -2.10
C ARG A 86 -20.15 14.98 -1.11
N VAL A 87 -19.34 15.32 -0.13
CA VAL A 87 -18.88 14.38 0.89
C VAL A 87 -19.97 14.16 1.91
N ILE A 88 -20.41 12.91 2.06
CA ILE A 88 -21.37 12.49 3.06
C ILE A 88 -20.75 11.71 4.23
N CYS A 89 -19.49 11.26 4.07
CA CYS A 89 -18.72 10.62 5.16
C CYS A 89 -17.21 10.74 4.88
N ASP A 90 -16.44 11.03 5.93
CA ASP A 90 -14.99 10.91 5.98
C ASP A 90 -14.66 10.21 7.29
N ALA A 91 -14.40 8.90 7.21
CA ALA A 91 -14.15 8.03 8.35
C ALA A 91 -12.66 7.74 8.48
N GLU A 92 -12.08 8.11 9.60
CA GLU A 92 -10.67 7.86 9.95
C GLU A 92 -10.59 6.72 10.96
N PHE A 93 -9.82 5.68 10.63
CA PHE A 93 -9.62 4.52 11.52
C PHE A 93 -8.28 4.64 12.25
N GLY A 94 -8.34 4.60 13.57
CA GLY A 94 -7.15 4.67 14.41
C GLY A 94 -6.24 5.86 14.08
N ALA A 95 -4.99 5.57 13.85
CA ALA A 95 -3.94 6.56 13.61
C ALA A 95 -3.95 7.19 12.20
N TYR A 96 -4.80 6.72 11.29
CA TYR A 96 -4.74 7.08 9.87
C TYR A 96 -5.63 8.29 9.56
N LYS A 97 -5.07 9.50 9.76
CA LYS A 97 -5.79 10.75 9.55
C LYS A 97 -5.85 11.16 8.08
N SER A 98 -6.94 11.80 7.67
CA SER A 98 -7.20 12.26 6.30
C SER A 98 -6.19 13.30 5.78
N CYS A 99 -5.43 13.92 6.69
CA CYS A 99 -4.38 14.87 6.31
C CYS A 99 -3.11 14.20 5.75
N PHE A 100 -2.89 12.92 6.02
CA PHE A 100 -1.78 12.19 5.43
C PHE A 100 -2.13 11.69 4.02
N TRP A 101 -1.14 11.73 3.13
CA TRP A 101 -1.20 10.91 1.92
C TRP A 101 -0.93 9.45 2.26
N GLN A 102 -1.32 8.54 1.38
CA GLN A 102 -0.94 7.13 1.46
C GLN A 102 -0.36 6.64 0.14
N ALA A 103 0.49 5.61 0.20
CA ALA A 103 0.97 4.92 -0.98
C ALA A 103 -0.20 4.20 -1.66
N GLU A 104 -0.57 4.66 -2.84
CA GLU A 104 -1.75 4.20 -3.57
C GLU A 104 -1.49 2.91 -4.38
N HIS A 105 -0.27 2.38 -4.33
CA HIS A 105 0.12 1.18 -5.06
C HIS A 105 -0.38 1.21 -6.52
N SER A 106 -1.07 0.18 -6.96
CA SER A 106 -1.53 0.04 -8.35
C SER A 106 -2.64 1.01 -8.79
N LEU A 107 -3.28 1.75 -7.88
CA LEU A 107 -4.17 2.86 -8.24
C LEU A 107 -3.41 3.88 -9.13
N SER A 108 -2.09 4.01 -8.94
CA SER A 108 -1.20 4.80 -9.79
C SER A 108 -1.38 4.54 -11.28
N LYS A 109 -1.72 3.29 -11.66
CA LYS A 109 -1.92 2.90 -13.07
C LYS A 109 -3.02 3.69 -13.75
N SER A 110 -4.13 3.91 -13.06
CA SER A 110 -5.27 4.67 -13.58
C SER A 110 -4.90 6.15 -13.79
N VAL A 111 -4.03 6.68 -12.91
CA VAL A 111 -3.52 8.05 -13.06
C VAL A 111 -2.50 8.14 -14.22
N THR A 112 -1.68 7.13 -14.44
CA THR A 112 -0.79 7.05 -15.61
C THR A 112 -1.61 6.96 -16.91
N ALA A 113 -2.69 6.17 -16.92
CA ALA A 113 -3.59 6.08 -18.07
C ALA A 113 -4.26 7.42 -18.38
N THR A 114 -4.52 8.24 -17.37
CA THR A 114 -5.03 9.61 -17.57
C THR A 114 -4.08 10.45 -18.42
N ALA A 115 -2.76 10.36 -18.18
CA ALA A 115 -1.77 11.05 -19.00
C ALA A 115 -1.76 10.54 -20.45
N ILE A 116 -1.89 9.24 -20.65
CA ILE A 116 -2.02 8.63 -21.99
C ILE A 116 -3.28 9.16 -22.69
N GLY A 117 -4.41 9.23 -21.97
CA GLY A 117 -5.66 9.80 -22.51
C GLY A 117 -5.48 11.25 -22.96
N MET A 118 -4.81 12.07 -22.17
CA MET A 118 -4.52 13.46 -22.53
C MET A 118 -3.63 13.59 -23.78
N LEU A 119 -2.65 12.69 -23.96
CA LEU A 119 -1.82 12.67 -25.18
C LEU A 119 -2.63 12.24 -26.42
N ILE A 120 -3.59 11.33 -26.25
CA ILE A 120 -4.50 10.90 -27.31
C ILE A 120 -5.46 12.04 -27.67
N ASP A 121 -6.03 12.70 -26.66
CA ASP A 121 -6.90 13.88 -26.86
C ASP A 121 -6.17 15.04 -27.55
N ASP A 122 -4.87 15.21 -27.29
CA ASP A 122 -4.00 16.17 -27.98
C ASP A 122 -3.65 15.75 -29.42
N GLY A 123 -4.02 14.53 -29.88
CA GLY A 123 -3.64 13.98 -31.19
C GLY A 123 -2.15 13.62 -31.32
N LYS A 124 -1.44 13.52 -30.19
CA LYS A 124 0.01 13.22 -30.16
C LYS A 124 0.32 11.73 -30.04
N LEU A 125 -0.66 10.91 -29.72
CA LEU A 125 -0.55 9.48 -29.50
C LEU A 125 -1.79 8.77 -29.98
N SER A 126 -1.61 7.57 -30.56
CA SER A 126 -2.69 6.64 -30.87
C SER A 126 -2.56 5.36 -30.01
N PRO A 127 -3.66 4.74 -29.60
CA PRO A 127 -3.61 3.43 -28.97
C PRO A 127 -2.93 2.36 -29.84
N ASP A 128 -2.89 2.55 -31.14
CA ASP A 128 -2.32 1.61 -32.11
C ASP A 128 -0.85 1.93 -32.47
N ASP A 129 -0.29 2.98 -31.90
CA ASP A 129 1.12 3.31 -32.05
C ASP A 129 2.00 2.24 -31.41
N ARG A 130 3.10 1.92 -32.08
CA ARG A 130 4.04 0.86 -31.65
C ARG A 130 4.97 1.39 -30.57
N ALA A 131 4.98 0.75 -29.42
CA ALA A 131 5.81 1.16 -28.27
C ALA A 131 7.31 1.20 -28.61
N VAL A 132 7.80 0.22 -29.37
CA VAL A 132 9.20 0.16 -29.82
C VAL A 132 9.58 1.33 -30.73
N LYS A 133 8.63 1.86 -31.50
CA LYS A 133 8.85 3.01 -32.39
C LYS A 133 8.94 4.31 -31.60
N ILE A 134 8.07 4.49 -30.62
CA ILE A 134 8.08 5.66 -29.74
C ILE A 134 9.39 5.72 -28.94
N LEU A 135 9.83 4.57 -28.42
CA LEU A 135 11.01 4.44 -27.57
C LEU A 135 12.28 3.98 -28.35
N GLU A 136 12.34 4.18 -29.67
CA GLU A 136 13.36 3.57 -30.53
C GLU A 136 14.81 3.85 -30.09
N LYS A 137 15.08 5.04 -29.52
CA LYS A 137 16.43 5.41 -29.03
C LYS A 137 16.86 4.64 -27.77
N ARG A 138 15.89 4.06 -27.06
CA ARG A 138 16.08 3.36 -25.78
C ARG A 138 15.90 1.86 -25.90
N VAL A 139 15.36 1.38 -27.02
CA VAL A 139 15.08 -0.04 -27.30
C VAL A 139 16.19 -0.64 -28.15
N PRO A 140 16.80 -1.78 -27.75
CA PRO A 140 17.83 -2.44 -28.54
C PRO A 140 17.36 -2.78 -29.96
N PRO A 141 18.25 -2.68 -30.99
CA PRO A 141 17.84 -2.87 -32.39
C PRO A 141 17.17 -4.22 -32.68
N LEU A 142 17.65 -5.30 -32.08
CA LEU A 142 17.01 -6.62 -32.22
C LEU A 142 15.59 -6.65 -31.62
N ALA A 143 15.41 -6.01 -30.48
CA ALA A 143 14.11 -5.90 -29.81
C ALA A 143 13.10 -5.08 -30.63
N GLN A 144 13.55 -4.07 -31.37
CA GLN A 144 12.70 -3.30 -32.27
C GLN A 144 12.07 -4.20 -33.36
N LEU A 145 12.75 -5.26 -33.79
CA LEU A 145 12.24 -6.22 -34.76
C LEU A 145 11.32 -7.27 -34.12
N THR A 146 11.73 -7.83 -32.99
CA THR A 146 11.02 -8.94 -32.33
C THR A 146 9.78 -8.49 -31.56
N HIS A 147 9.75 -7.24 -31.07
CA HIS A 147 8.66 -6.69 -30.26
C HIS A 147 7.83 -5.62 -31.01
N LYS A 148 8.01 -5.53 -32.33
CA LYS A 148 7.29 -4.55 -33.19
C LYS A 148 5.75 -4.64 -33.12
N GLY A 149 5.20 -5.77 -32.65
CA GLY A 149 3.77 -5.97 -32.48
C GLY A 149 3.17 -5.35 -31.22
N ILE A 150 4.00 -4.89 -30.28
CA ILE A 150 3.48 -4.28 -29.05
C ILE A 150 3.05 -2.85 -29.31
N THR A 151 1.77 -2.56 -29.09
CA THR A 151 1.18 -1.21 -29.20
C THR A 151 0.88 -0.62 -27.81
N VAL A 152 0.59 0.66 -27.78
CA VAL A 152 0.12 1.37 -26.58
C VAL A 152 -1.14 0.72 -26.02
N ARG A 153 -2.06 0.26 -26.89
CA ARG A 153 -3.26 -0.50 -26.53
C ARG A 153 -2.93 -1.77 -25.75
N HIS A 154 -1.93 -2.53 -26.18
CA HIS A 154 -1.51 -3.75 -25.49
C HIS A 154 -0.92 -3.47 -24.11
N LEU A 155 -0.22 -2.36 -23.93
CA LEU A 155 0.25 -1.91 -22.62
C LEU A 155 -0.93 -1.47 -21.73
N LEU A 156 -1.88 -0.71 -22.28
CA LEU A 156 -3.08 -0.24 -21.56
C LEU A 156 -3.97 -1.38 -21.09
N THR A 157 -4.08 -2.45 -21.89
CA THR A 157 -4.95 -3.61 -21.60
C THR A 157 -4.23 -4.77 -20.91
N MET A 158 -2.97 -4.60 -20.50
CA MET A 158 -2.17 -5.68 -19.88
C MET A 158 -2.03 -6.92 -20.75
N THR A 159 -1.88 -6.74 -22.07
CA THR A 159 -1.80 -7.82 -23.07
C THR A 159 -0.52 -7.79 -23.91
N SER A 160 0.55 -7.17 -23.42
CA SER A 160 1.83 -7.11 -24.15
C SER A 160 2.48 -8.48 -24.37
N GLY A 161 2.17 -9.48 -23.55
CA GLY A 161 2.78 -10.80 -23.59
C GLY A 161 4.19 -10.87 -22.99
N ILE A 162 4.70 -9.78 -22.45
CA ILE A 162 6.05 -9.65 -21.87
C ILE A 162 6.18 -10.45 -20.57
N THR A 163 7.34 -11.09 -20.38
CA THR A 163 7.65 -11.86 -19.16
C THR A 163 8.42 -11.10 -18.10
N PHE A 164 9.05 -9.97 -18.44
CA PHE A 164 9.70 -9.11 -17.45
C PHE A 164 8.63 -8.44 -16.57
N SER A 165 8.73 -8.62 -15.27
CA SER A 165 7.73 -8.17 -14.28
C SER A 165 8.41 -7.46 -13.10
N GLU A 166 7.61 -7.07 -12.12
CA GLU A 166 8.08 -6.39 -10.89
C GLU A 166 9.17 -7.15 -10.16
N SER A 167 9.11 -8.49 -10.16
CA SER A 167 10.14 -9.32 -9.54
C SER A 167 11.51 -9.21 -10.22
N GLY A 168 11.53 -8.98 -11.54
CA GLY A 168 12.75 -8.68 -12.29
C GLY A 168 13.24 -7.25 -12.05
N ALA A 169 12.34 -6.30 -11.89
CA ALA A 169 12.68 -4.90 -11.66
C ALA A 169 13.52 -4.67 -10.38
N ILE A 170 13.34 -5.51 -9.36
CA ILE A 170 14.11 -5.43 -8.11
C ILE A 170 15.61 -5.67 -8.33
N VAL A 171 16.00 -6.40 -9.37
CA VAL A 171 17.39 -6.83 -9.64
C VAL A 171 17.98 -6.26 -10.93
N GLU A 172 17.25 -5.37 -11.60
CA GLU A 172 17.65 -4.74 -12.87
C GLU A 172 17.73 -3.22 -12.76
N GLU A 173 18.73 -2.62 -13.42
CA GLU A 173 18.92 -1.17 -13.45
C GLU A 173 18.30 -0.51 -14.69
N ASN A 174 18.20 -1.23 -15.81
CA ASN A 174 17.63 -0.71 -17.06
C ASN A 174 16.34 -1.44 -17.41
N TRP A 175 15.24 -0.95 -16.86
CA TRP A 175 13.93 -1.61 -16.99
C TRP A 175 13.35 -1.56 -18.40
N ILE A 176 13.63 -0.50 -19.18
CA ILE A 176 13.17 -0.43 -20.58
C ILE A 176 13.87 -1.51 -21.39
N ARG A 177 15.18 -1.61 -21.25
CA ARG A 177 15.97 -2.63 -21.93
C ARG A 177 15.51 -4.03 -21.52
N ALA A 178 15.42 -4.30 -20.22
CA ALA A 178 14.97 -5.60 -19.71
C ALA A 178 13.55 -5.97 -20.17
N PHE A 179 12.64 -5.00 -20.26
CA PHE A 179 11.31 -5.20 -20.78
C PHE A 179 11.33 -5.68 -22.24
N PHE A 180 12.04 -4.98 -23.11
CA PHE A 180 12.07 -5.29 -24.55
C PHE A 180 13.09 -6.40 -24.93
N GLU A 181 14.02 -6.78 -24.06
CA GLU A 181 14.86 -7.98 -24.26
C GLU A 181 14.21 -9.26 -23.70
N SER A 182 13.15 -9.14 -22.90
CA SER A 182 12.47 -10.29 -22.35
C SER A 182 11.64 -11.04 -23.41
N LYS A 183 11.41 -12.34 -23.16
CA LYS A 183 10.62 -13.16 -24.10
C LYS A 183 9.16 -12.75 -24.09
N LEU A 184 8.52 -12.89 -25.25
CA LEU A 184 7.07 -12.90 -25.34
C LEU A 184 6.57 -14.29 -24.95
N ARG A 185 5.72 -14.38 -23.91
CA ARG A 185 5.03 -15.61 -23.50
C ARG A 185 3.84 -15.90 -24.40
N THR A 186 3.18 -14.85 -24.86
CA THR A 186 2.02 -14.90 -25.74
C THR A 186 2.13 -13.81 -26.81
N GLU A 187 1.41 -13.98 -27.90
CA GLU A 187 1.24 -12.94 -28.89
C GLU A 187 0.57 -11.70 -28.27
N PRO A 188 1.07 -10.47 -28.54
CA PRO A 188 0.46 -9.26 -28.04
C PRO A 188 -1.04 -9.16 -28.38
N GLY A 189 -1.85 -8.74 -27.42
CA GLY A 189 -3.30 -8.60 -27.56
C GLY A 189 -4.13 -9.85 -27.26
N LYS A 190 -3.53 -11.03 -27.05
CA LYS A 190 -4.26 -12.29 -26.91
C LYS A 190 -4.61 -12.66 -25.48
N VAL A 191 -3.72 -12.44 -24.52
CA VAL A 191 -3.88 -12.92 -23.15
C VAL A 191 -3.66 -11.78 -22.17
N PHE A 192 -4.61 -11.63 -21.27
CA PHE A 192 -4.46 -10.71 -20.13
C PHE A 192 -3.41 -11.28 -19.16
N ASN A 193 -2.41 -10.46 -18.84
CA ASN A 193 -1.40 -10.76 -17.83
C ASN A 193 -1.05 -9.48 -17.07
N TYR A 194 -1.58 -9.36 -15.85
CA TYR A 194 -1.36 -8.18 -15.02
C TYR A 194 0.14 -8.02 -14.71
N ASN A 195 0.73 -6.92 -15.17
CA ASN A 195 2.16 -6.67 -15.09
C ASN A 195 2.41 -5.15 -15.07
N SER A 196 2.89 -4.65 -13.95
CA SER A 196 3.10 -3.20 -13.73
C SER A 196 4.18 -2.61 -14.64
N MET A 197 5.05 -3.45 -15.22
CA MET A 197 6.07 -2.96 -16.15
C MET A 197 5.44 -2.44 -17.46
N ASN A 198 4.24 -2.91 -17.85
CA ASN A 198 3.47 -2.27 -18.93
C ASN A 198 3.19 -0.80 -18.63
N THR A 199 2.82 -0.50 -17.39
CA THR A 199 2.49 0.87 -16.99
C THR A 199 3.75 1.73 -16.81
N PHE A 200 4.86 1.14 -16.37
CA PHE A 200 6.15 1.83 -16.40
C PHE A 200 6.54 2.25 -17.82
N ILE A 201 6.37 1.37 -18.81
CA ILE A 201 6.60 1.73 -20.23
C ILE A 201 5.65 2.84 -20.69
N LEU A 202 4.37 2.86 -20.24
CA LEU A 202 3.46 3.98 -20.51
C LEU A 202 3.96 5.30 -19.90
N SER A 203 4.51 5.27 -18.69
CA SER A 203 5.18 6.44 -18.07
C SER A 203 6.36 6.95 -18.92
N CYS A 204 7.19 6.04 -19.44
CA CYS A 204 8.29 6.38 -20.33
C CYS A 204 7.80 6.96 -21.67
N ILE A 205 6.68 6.46 -22.22
CA ILE A 205 6.06 6.98 -23.44
C ILE A 205 5.57 8.41 -23.23
N VAL A 206 4.95 8.72 -22.08
CA VAL A 206 4.58 10.10 -21.74
C VAL A 206 5.80 11.01 -21.76
N HIS A 207 6.89 10.59 -21.15
CA HIS A 207 8.12 11.38 -21.14
C HIS A 207 8.71 11.58 -22.55
N GLU A 208 8.80 10.52 -23.36
CA GLU A 208 9.37 10.59 -24.71
C GLU A 208 8.59 11.53 -25.63
N ILE A 209 7.24 11.53 -25.54
CA ILE A 209 6.37 12.35 -26.37
C ILE A 209 6.30 13.79 -25.88
N SER A 210 6.22 14.00 -24.57
CA SER A 210 5.98 15.32 -23.98
C SER A 210 7.27 16.11 -23.68
N GLY A 211 8.41 15.42 -23.59
CA GLY A 211 9.70 15.98 -23.17
C GLY A 211 9.84 16.27 -21.68
N VAL A 212 8.82 15.93 -20.87
CA VAL A 212 8.81 16.11 -19.40
C VAL A 212 8.35 14.81 -18.72
N THR A 213 8.69 14.63 -17.45
CA THR A 213 8.31 13.43 -16.71
C THR A 213 6.79 13.32 -16.53
N LEU A 214 6.28 12.12 -16.24
CA LEU A 214 4.85 11.88 -16.06
C LEU A 214 4.23 12.83 -15.02
N ARG A 215 4.90 13.05 -13.89
CA ARG A 215 4.45 13.97 -12.84
C ARG A 215 4.42 15.42 -13.32
N GLU A 216 5.44 15.86 -14.03
CA GLU A 216 5.51 17.21 -14.59
C GLU A 216 4.46 17.43 -15.66
N PHE A 217 4.17 16.42 -16.49
CA PHE A 217 3.10 16.46 -17.48
C PHE A 217 1.72 16.59 -16.84
N LEU A 218 1.45 15.80 -15.80
CA LEU A 218 0.14 15.79 -15.12
C LEU A 218 -0.07 17.01 -14.21
N ARG A 219 0.99 17.63 -13.69
CA ARG A 219 0.87 18.73 -12.74
C ARG A 219 -0.06 19.84 -13.25
N PRO A 220 0.19 20.52 -14.39
CA PRO A 220 -0.66 21.61 -14.88
C PRO A 220 -1.97 21.11 -15.51
N ARG A 221 -2.04 19.84 -15.91
CA ARG A 221 -3.17 19.30 -16.67
C ARG A 221 -4.21 18.57 -15.83
N LEU A 222 -3.79 17.98 -14.71
CA LEU A 222 -4.63 17.20 -13.83
C LEU A 222 -4.59 17.71 -12.39
N PHE A 223 -3.39 17.71 -11.77
CA PHE A 223 -3.30 17.94 -10.33
C PHE A 223 -3.68 19.38 -9.94
N GLU A 224 -3.11 20.38 -10.57
CA GLU A 224 -3.45 21.79 -10.30
C GLU A 224 -4.92 22.12 -10.58
N PRO A 225 -5.53 21.74 -11.72
CA PRO A 225 -6.96 21.96 -11.96
C PRO A 225 -7.89 21.29 -10.94
N LEU A 226 -7.50 20.10 -10.42
CA LEU A 226 -8.24 19.39 -9.37
C LEU A 226 -7.92 19.93 -7.96
N GLY A 227 -7.02 20.90 -7.82
CA GLY A 227 -6.57 21.41 -6.54
C GLY A 227 -5.76 20.38 -5.73
N ILE A 228 -5.09 19.45 -6.41
CA ILE A 228 -4.21 18.45 -5.80
C ILE A 228 -2.80 19.02 -5.75
N THR A 229 -2.31 19.35 -4.56
CA THR A 229 -0.98 19.97 -4.39
C THR A 229 -0.07 19.19 -3.47
N VAL A 230 -0.64 18.28 -2.68
CA VAL A 230 0.11 17.43 -1.76
C VAL A 230 0.12 16.00 -2.28
N TYR A 231 1.12 15.67 -3.09
CA TYR A 231 1.34 14.35 -3.66
C TYR A 231 2.83 14.10 -3.86
N ASN A 232 3.20 12.85 -4.00
CA ASN A 232 4.52 12.42 -4.42
C ASN A 232 4.41 11.26 -5.39
N TRP A 233 5.37 11.10 -6.29
CA TRP A 233 5.48 9.93 -7.15
C TRP A 233 6.94 9.48 -7.20
N GLU A 234 7.17 8.24 -6.86
CA GLU A 234 8.50 7.63 -6.89
C GLU A 234 8.97 7.38 -8.31
N LYS A 235 10.28 7.42 -8.50
CA LYS A 235 10.93 7.23 -9.80
C LYS A 235 11.71 5.92 -9.83
N GLY A 236 11.78 5.35 -11.01
CA GLY A 236 12.66 4.23 -11.31
C GLY A 236 14.12 4.65 -11.51
N PRO A 237 14.99 3.67 -11.77
CA PRO A 237 16.44 3.91 -11.91
C PRO A 237 16.80 4.86 -13.05
N ASP A 238 15.94 5.00 -14.06
CA ASP A 238 16.12 5.86 -15.23
C ASP A 238 15.52 7.26 -15.08
N GLY A 239 15.00 7.60 -13.88
CA GLY A 239 14.45 8.92 -13.56
C GLY A 239 12.99 9.14 -13.99
N ASN A 240 12.35 8.16 -14.64
CA ASN A 240 10.89 8.21 -14.89
C ASN A 240 10.11 7.80 -13.66
N GLU A 241 8.93 8.36 -13.45
CA GLU A 241 8.01 7.88 -12.43
C GLU A 241 7.66 6.40 -12.68
N LEU A 242 7.49 5.64 -11.60
CA LEU A 242 7.20 4.20 -11.64
C LEU A 242 5.94 3.86 -12.44
N GLY A 243 5.01 4.81 -12.55
CA GLY A 243 3.77 4.70 -13.32
C GLY A 243 2.81 3.66 -12.76
N GLY A 244 3.26 2.42 -12.59
CA GLY A 244 2.46 1.30 -12.11
C GLY A 244 2.24 1.25 -10.60
N TRP A 245 3.02 2.00 -9.83
CA TRP A 245 2.95 2.18 -8.37
C TRP A 245 3.72 3.43 -7.95
N GLY A 246 3.91 3.66 -6.66
CA GLY A 246 4.75 4.74 -6.11
C GLY A 246 4.09 6.11 -6.05
N LEU A 247 2.81 6.24 -6.41
CA LEU A 247 2.04 7.46 -6.22
C LEU A 247 1.51 7.50 -4.79
N TYR A 248 1.62 8.66 -4.16
CA TYR A 248 1.06 9.01 -2.85
C TYR A 248 -0.01 10.08 -3.02
N LEU A 249 -1.22 9.80 -2.58
CA LEU A 249 -2.36 10.73 -2.61
C LEU A 249 -3.11 10.71 -1.27
N ARG A 250 -3.88 11.77 -1.02
CA ARG A 250 -4.94 11.75 -0.01
C ARG A 250 -6.19 11.09 -0.57
N ARG A 251 -7.03 10.49 0.27
CA ARG A 251 -8.31 9.88 -0.13
C ARG A 251 -9.19 10.84 -0.95
N GLU A 252 -9.30 12.10 -0.53
CA GLU A 252 -10.06 13.10 -1.26
C GLU A 252 -9.50 13.36 -2.66
N ASP A 253 -8.17 13.33 -2.81
CA ASP A 253 -7.53 13.57 -4.10
C ASP A 253 -7.75 12.40 -5.08
N ALA A 254 -7.73 11.15 -4.57
CA ALA A 254 -8.13 9.98 -5.36
C ALA A 254 -9.61 10.07 -5.77
N ALA A 255 -10.50 10.54 -4.87
CA ALA A 255 -11.91 10.77 -5.18
C ALA A 255 -12.10 11.81 -6.28
N LYS A 256 -11.32 12.91 -6.30
CA LYS A 256 -11.38 13.93 -7.35
C LYS A 256 -11.04 13.38 -8.73
N ILE A 257 -9.98 12.57 -8.83
CA ILE A 257 -9.60 11.93 -10.10
C ILE A 257 -10.69 10.95 -10.54
N SER A 258 -11.24 10.16 -9.61
CA SER A 258 -12.33 9.23 -9.91
C SER A 258 -13.61 9.96 -10.36
N LYS A 259 -13.94 11.08 -9.70
CA LYS A 259 -15.06 11.96 -10.09
C LYS A 259 -14.90 12.53 -11.50
N LEU A 260 -13.67 12.92 -11.88
CA LEU A 260 -13.40 13.39 -13.24
C LEU A 260 -13.81 12.35 -14.29
N TYR A 261 -13.52 11.07 -14.06
CA TYR A 261 -13.95 9.99 -14.95
C TYR A 261 -15.46 9.75 -14.90
N LEU A 262 -16.06 9.83 -13.71
CA LEU A 262 -17.51 9.67 -13.55
C LEU A 262 -18.29 10.77 -14.27
N ASP A 263 -17.75 11.99 -14.33
CA ASP A 263 -18.32 13.16 -15.00
C ASP A 263 -17.87 13.31 -16.47
N GLY A 264 -17.39 12.24 -17.10
CA GLY A 264 -17.01 12.27 -18.50
C GLY A 264 -15.89 13.25 -18.83
N GLY A 265 -14.95 13.48 -17.90
CA GLY A 265 -13.77 14.32 -18.11
C GLY A 265 -13.95 15.81 -17.84
N VAL A 266 -15.07 16.23 -17.24
CA VAL A 266 -15.34 17.62 -16.89
C VAL A 266 -15.14 17.87 -15.40
N TRP A 267 -14.43 18.92 -15.04
CA TRP A 267 -14.23 19.38 -13.67
C TRP A 267 -14.51 20.88 -13.55
N ASN A 268 -15.46 21.26 -12.70
CA ASN A 268 -15.88 22.65 -12.50
C ASN A 268 -16.15 23.38 -13.82
N GLY A 269 -16.85 22.72 -14.76
CA GLY A 269 -17.19 23.26 -16.07
C GLY A 269 -16.05 23.24 -17.11
N LYS A 270 -14.84 22.85 -16.72
CA LYS A 270 -13.68 22.73 -17.62
C LYS A 270 -13.45 21.29 -18.03
N ARG A 271 -13.33 21.01 -19.32
CA ARG A 271 -12.94 19.69 -19.82
C ARG A 271 -11.46 19.48 -19.66
N LEU A 272 -11.07 18.42 -18.94
CA LEU A 272 -9.68 18.01 -18.72
C LEU A 272 -9.35 16.73 -19.50
N LEU A 273 -10.37 15.90 -19.80
CA LEU A 273 -10.29 14.67 -20.60
C LEU A 273 -11.47 14.63 -21.55
N SER A 274 -11.34 13.94 -22.67
CA SER A 274 -12.48 13.67 -23.54
C SER A 274 -13.45 12.69 -22.87
N GLU A 275 -14.74 12.85 -23.17
CA GLU A 275 -15.77 11.90 -22.75
C GLU A 275 -15.52 10.52 -23.36
N GLU A 276 -15.05 10.51 -24.62
CA GLU A 276 -14.69 9.28 -25.32
C GLU A 276 -13.59 8.50 -24.57
N TRP A 277 -12.53 9.19 -24.12
CA TRP A 277 -11.49 8.54 -23.31
C TRP A 277 -12.06 7.97 -22.01
N CYS A 278 -12.81 8.79 -21.25
CA CYS A 278 -13.40 8.35 -19.98
C CYS A 278 -14.26 7.09 -20.16
N ARG A 279 -15.13 7.09 -21.16
CA ARG A 279 -16.00 5.96 -21.50
C ARG A 279 -15.18 4.74 -21.95
N THR A 280 -14.19 4.94 -22.81
CA THR A 280 -13.37 3.86 -23.38
C THR A 280 -12.50 3.22 -22.33
N ALA A 281 -11.83 4.03 -21.48
CA ALA A 281 -10.91 3.53 -20.46
C ALA A 281 -11.61 2.77 -19.33
N THR A 282 -12.85 3.15 -19.00
CA THR A 282 -13.67 2.53 -17.96
C THR A 282 -14.65 1.47 -18.48
N SER A 283 -14.50 1.02 -19.74
CA SER A 283 -15.29 -0.06 -20.33
C SER A 283 -14.47 -1.34 -20.41
N PRO A 284 -15.09 -2.53 -20.28
CA PRO A 284 -14.39 -3.81 -20.39
C PRO A 284 -13.69 -3.96 -21.73
N LYS A 285 -12.41 -4.29 -21.72
CA LYS A 285 -11.60 -4.62 -22.90
C LYS A 285 -11.07 -6.05 -22.83
N MET A 286 -10.74 -6.52 -21.63
CA MET A 286 -10.22 -7.85 -21.39
C MET A 286 -10.93 -8.48 -20.20
N LYS A 287 -11.24 -9.76 -20.31
CA LYS A 287 -11.65 -10.57 -19.15
C LYS A 287 -10.42 -10.90 -18.32
N ALA A 288 -10.43 -10.48 -17.10
CA ALA A 288 -9.39 -10.84 -16.13
C ALA A 288 -9.84 -12.14 -15.43
N ALA A 289 -9.33 -13.29 -15.88
CA ALA A 289 -9.79 -14.59 -15.40
C ALA A 289 -9.23 -14.96 -14.01
N GLY A 290 -10.03 -15.66 -13.22
CA GLY A 290 -9.62 -16.52 -12.10
C GLY A 290 -9.26 -15.82 -10.80
N SER A 291 -8.07 -15.29 -10.65
CA SER A 291 -7.56 -14.73 -9.37
C SER A 291 -8.05 -13.32 -9.03
N THR A 292 -8.77 -12.67 -9.93
CA THR A 292 -9.13 -11.26 -9.87
C THR A 292 -10.58 -11.00 -9.44
N GLY A 293 -11.26 -11.97 -8.85
CA GLY A 293 -12.63 -11.77 -8.34
C GLY A 293 -13.70 -11.50 -9.40
N ASN A 294 -13.48 -11.94 -10.65
CA ASN A 294 -14.38 -11.76 -11.80
C ASN A 294 -14.58 -10.32 -12.27
N PHE A 295 -13.68 -9.41 -11.91
CA PHE A 295 -13.62 -8.08 -12.52
C PHE A 295 -13.06 -8.17 -13.94
N ASP A 296 -13.56 -7.33 -14.83
CA ASP A 296 -12.99 -7.11 -16.15
C ASP A 296 -12.00 -5.94 -16.13
N TYR A 297 -11.23 -5.75 -17.21
CA TYR A 297 -10.20 -4.73 -17.28
C TYR A 297 -10.35 -3.84 -18.52
N GLY A 298 -10.34 -2.54 -18.30
CA GLY A 298 -10.33 -1.52 -19.33
C GLY A 298 -8.90 -1.04 -19.67
N TYR A 299 -8.71 0.27 -19.78
CA TYR A 299 -7.39 0.87 -19.97
C TYR A 299 -6.79 1.27 -18.62
N GLN A 300 -6.08 0.33 -17.98
CA GLN A 300 -5.47 0.47 -16.64
C GLN A 300 -6.50 0.74 -15.52
N ILE A 301 -7.76 0.38 -15.75
CA ILE A 301 -8.90 0.60 -14.86
C ILE A 301 -9.70 -0.70 -14.81
N TRP A 302 -10.01 -1.17 -13.62
CA TRP A 302 -10.89 -2.30 -13.41
C TRP A 302 -12.34 -1.91 -13.61
N THR A 303 -13.16 -2.79 -14.14
CA THR A 303 -14.60 -2.56 -14.34
C THR A 303 -15.40 -3.50 -13.46
N GLY A 304 -16.56 -3.04 -13.01
CA GLY A 304 -17.40 -3.77 -12.07
C GLY A 304 -17.82 -5.14 -12.56
N ARG A 305 -17.97 -6.08 -11.62
CA ARG A 305 -18.38 -7.45 -11.88
C ARG A 305 -19.91 -7.66 -11.83
N ASN A 306 -20.59 -6.92 -10.93
CA ASN A 306 -22.03 -7.09 -10.66
C ASN A 306 -22.80 -5.78 -10.80
N THR A 307 -22.11 -4.66 -10.96
CA THR A 307 -22.67 -3.31 -10.99
C THR A 307 -22.05 -2.50 -12.11
N ASP A 308 -22.75 -1.46 -12.58
CA ASP A 308 -22.16 -0.47 -13.50
C ASP A 308 -21.21 0.44 -12.74
N SER A 309 -20.02 -0.08 -12.51
CA SER A 309 -18.95 0.59 -11.76
C SER A 309 -17.60 0.46 -12.44
N PHE A 310 -16.68 1.34 -12.07
CA PHE A 310 -15.26 1.19 -12.34
C PHE A 310 -14.46 1.50 -11.09
N LEU A 311 -13.24 0.96 -11.02
CA LEU A 311 -12.41 1.16 -9.85
C LEU A 311 -10.94 1.39 -10.22
N PHE A 312 -10.35 2.37 -9.58
CA PHE A 312 -8.91 2.52 -9.47
C PHE A 312 -8.49 1.72 -8.26
N ASN A 313 -7.70 0.67 -8.48
CA ASN A 313 -7.42 -0.32 -7.46
C ASN A 313 -5.92 -0.42 -7.16
N GLY A 314 -5.58 -0.41 -5.90
CA GLY A 314 -4.25 -0.69 -5.37
C GLY A 314 -4.25 -1.83 -4.36
N MET A 315 -3.10 -2.49 -4.20
CA MET A 315 -2.94 -3.56 -3.21
C MET A 315 -3.37 -3.11 -1.82
N PHE A 316 -3.82 -4.07 -1.01
CA PHE A 316 -4.16 -3.90 0.40
C PHE A 316 -5.38 -2.99 0.66
N GLY A 317 -6.22 -2.71 -0.37
CA GLY A 317 -7.43 -1.91 -0.24
C GLY A 317 -7.22 -0.40 -0.42
N GLN A 318 -6.29 -0.02 -1.29
CA GLN A 318 -6.19 1.35 -1.78
C GLN A 318 -7.11 1.48 -3.00
N ASP A 319 -8.35 1.86 -2.78
CA ASP A 319 -9.38 1.81 -3.80
C ASP A 319 -10.14 3.13 -3.96
N ALA A 320 -10.51 3.46 -5.20
CA ALA A 320 -11.53 4.44 -5.50
C ALA A 320 -12.57 3.79 -6.43
N ILE A 321 -13.70 3.40 -5.86
CA ILE A 321 -14.79 2.70 -6.54
C ILE A 321 -15.87 3.70 -6.90
N SER A 322 -16.19 3.83 -8.18
CA SER A 322 -17.22 4.72 -8.70
C SER A 322 -18.40 3.94 -9.26
N PHE A 323 -19.60 4.20 -8.75
CA PHE A 323 -20.87 3.64 -9.19
C PHE A 323 -21.63 4.65 -10.03
N ARG A 324 -21.82 4.35 -11.34
CA ARG A 324 -22.49 5.29 -12.27
C ARG A 324 -23.97 5.45 -11.96
N GLU A 325 -24.66 4.36 -11.68
CA GLU A 325 -26.09 4.36 -11.38
C GLU A 325 -26.42 5.22 -10.16
N THR A 326 -25.61 5.13 -9.12
CA THR A 326 -25.88 5.82 -7.85
C THR A 326 -25.16 7.17 -7.72
N GLY A 327 -24.25 7.52 -8.65
CA GLY A 327 -23.41 8.72 -8.54
C GLY A 327 -22.54 8.76 -7.30
N THR A 328 -22.15 7.56 -6.79
CA THR A 328 -21.41 7.41 -5.54
C THR A 328 -19.97 7.01 -5.81
N ILE A 329 -19.05 7.61 -5.08
CA ILE A 329 -17.63 7.22 -5.06
C ILE A 329 -17.29 6.82 -3.63
N VAL A 330 -16.71 5.63 -3.47
CA VAL A 330 -16.18 5.15 -2.19
C VAL A 330 -14.68 4.99 -2.33
N VAL A 331 -13.93 5.79 -1.58
CA VAL A 331 -12.46 5.69 -1.53
C VAL A 331 -12.07 5.07 -0.20
N SER A 332 -11.15 4.10 -0.25
CA SER A 332 -10.55 3.49 0.94
C SER A 332 -9.04 3.53 0.90
N ASN A 333 -8.46 3.56 2.08
CA ASN A 333 -7.10 3.12 2.33
C ASN A 333 -7.15 2.08 3.45
N ALA A 334 -6.34 1.04 3.34
CA ALA A 334 -6.35 -0.08 4.28
C ALA A 334 -5.05 -0.89 4.25
N GLY A 335 -4.94 -1.83 5.19
CA GLY A 335 -3.94 -2.89 5.23
C GLY A 335 -4.61 -4.28 5.12
N ILE A 336 -5.39 -4.52 4.05
CA ILE A 336 -6.18 -5.74 3.87
C ILE A 336 -5.27 -6.93 3.56
N GLU A 337 -5.48 -8.07 4.23
CA GLU A 337 -4.70 -9.30 4.03
C GLU A 337 -4.89 -9.92 2.63
N GLN A 338 -6.05 -9.73 2.01
CA GLN A 338 -6.29 -10.16 0.63
C GLN A 338 -5.78 -9.11 -0.35
N ILE A 339 -4.70 -9.42 -1.02
CA ILE A 339 -3.93 -8.48 -1.83
C ILE A 339 -4.69 -8.01 -3.07
N PHE A 340 -5.55 -8.88 -3.63
CA PHE A 340 -6.29 -8.66 -4.88
C PHE A 340 -7.80 -8.55 -4.64
N GLN A 341 -8.58 -8.39 -5.70
CA GLN A 341 -10.01 -8.10 -5.70
C GLN A 341 -10.92 -9.23 -5.15
N GLN A 342 -10.38 -10.18 -4.43
CA GLN A 342 -11.14 -11.24 -3.75
C GLN A 342 -11.53 -10.89 -2.31
N SER A 343 -11.23 -9.67 -1.86
CA SER A 343 -11.56 -9.23 -0.52
C SER A 343 -13.07 -9.08 -0.32
N VAL A 344 -13.55 -9.47 0.83
CA VAL A 344 -14.92 -9.22 1.29
C VAL A 344 -15.29 -7.72 1.28
N TYR A 345 -14.30 -6.85 1.29
CA TYR A 345 -14.48 -5.40 1.17
C TYR A 345 -15.32 -5.02 -0.06
N TYR A 346 -15.01 -5.61 -1.23
CA TYR A 346 -15.77 -5.31 -2.46
C TYR A 346 -17.21 -5.77 -2.38
N ASP A 347 -17.49 -6.92 -1.77
CA ASP A 347 -18.85 -7.41 -1.58
C ASP A 347 -19.68 -6.48 -0.69
N ILE A 348 -19.07 -5.97 0.39
CA ILE A 348 -19.69 -5.02 1.29
C ILE A 348 -19.98 -3.70 0.56
N VAL A 349 -18.99 -3.13 -0.15
CA VAL A 349 -19.14 -1.84 -0.85
C VAL A 349 -20.15 -1.95 -2.00
N GLU A 350 -20.09 -3.01 -2.84
CA GLU A 350 -21.06 -3.22 -3.93
C GLU A 350 -22.49 -3.38 -3.40
N ARG A 351 -22.68 -4.14 -2.32
CA ARG A 351 -23.97 -4.33 -1.71
C ARG A 351 -24.55 -3.03 -1.13
N CYS A 352 -23.70 -2.19 -0.53
CA CYS A 352 -24.14 -0.95 0.09
C CYS A 352 -24.36 0.18 -0.92
N PHE A 353 -23.54 0.29 -1.96
CA PHE A 353 -23.54 1.47 -2.82
C PHE A 353 -23.77 1.18 -4.30
N GLY A 354 -23.75 -0.08 -4.73
CA GLY A 354 -23.91 -0.48 -6.12
C GLY A 354 -25.33 -0.38 -6.65
N LYS A 355 -26.33 -0.29 -5.78
CA LYS A 355 -27.76 -0.12 -6.11
C LYS A 355 -28.33 1.05 -5.31
N LYS A 356 -29.50 1.54 -5.72
CA LYS A 356 -30.18 2.66 -5.05
C LYS A 356 -30.35 2.40 -3.54
N TYR A 357 -29.77 3.24 -2.72
CA TYR A 357 -29.76 3.19 -1.25
C TYR A 357 -30.23 4.52 -0.62
N TYR A 358 -30.66 5.47 -1.43
CA TYR A 358 -31.01 6.85 -1.06
C TYR A 358 -32.38 7.22 -1.59
N SER A 359 -32.97 8.31 -1.06
CA SER A 359 -34.16 8.98 -1.61
C SER A 359 -33.73 9.95 -2.72
N ASP A 360 -34.58 10.13 -3.73
CA ASP A 360 -34.32 11.06 -4.84
C ASP A 360 -34.34 12.56 -4.42
N SER A 361 -34.80 12.83 -3.22
CA SER A 361 -34.77 14.17 -2.61
C SER A 361 -34.20 14.10 -1.21
N ALA A 362 -33.72 15.25 -0.73
CA ALA A 362 -33.27 15.40 0.65
C ALA A 362 -34.34 14.90 1.63
N ILE A 363 -33.90 14.16 2.62
CA ILE A 363 -34.78 13.62 3.66
C ILE A 363 -34.75 14.49 4.91
N LYS A 364 -35.78 14.32 5.76
CA LYS A 364 -35.82 15.04 7.04
C LYS A 364 -34.62 14.66 7.91
N TYR A 365 -34.11 15.66 8.63
CA TYR A 365 -33.02 15.46 9.58
C TYR A 365 -33.30 14.33 10.57
N ASN A 366 -32.40 13.34 10.62
CA ASN A 366 -32.48 12.20 11.51
C ASN A 366 -31.48 12.32 12.67
N LYS A 367 -31.88 13.00 13.75
CA LYS A 367 -31.05 13.18 14.95
C LYS A 367 -30.52 11.86 15.55
N LYS A 368 -31.32 10.78 15.49
CA LYS A 368 -30.93 9.46 16.03
C LYS A 368 -29.85 8.81 15.15
N GLY A 369 -30.04 8.86 13.84
CA GLY A 369 -29.08 8.37 12.85
C GLY A 369 -27.76 9.14 12.93
N GLU A 370 -27.80 10.47 12.99
CA GLU A 370 -26.59 11.32 13.14
C GLU A 370 -25.83 11.01 14.44
N LYS A 371 -26.56 10.88 15.57
CA LYS A 371 -25.93 10.51 16.85
C LYS A 371 -25.23 9.15 16.76
N ARG A 372 -25.85 8.19 16.07
CA ARG A 372 -25.28 6.86 15.85
C ARG A 372 -24.02 6.94 14.98
N LEU A 373 -24.09 7.65 13.84
CA LEU A 373 -22.94 7.83 12.95
C LEU A 373 -21.76 8.49 13.70
N LYS A 374 -22.02 9.58 14.43
CA LYS A 374 -21.00 10.24 15.25
C LYS A 374 -20.40 9.32 16.31
N ALA A 375 -21.20 8.43 16.90
CA ALA A 375 -20.72 7.47 17.89
C ALA A 375 -19.77 6.44 17.25
N VAL A 376 -20.16 5.87 16.11
CA VAL A 376 -19.33 4.92 15.35
C VAL A 376 -18.03 5.57 14.89
N LEU A 377 -18.09 6.78 14.31
CA LEU A 377 -16.89 7.51 13.88
C LEU A 377 -15.92 7.81 15.03
N ARG A 378 -16.45 8.10 16.23
CA ARG A 378 -15.60 8.24 17.43
C ARG A 378 -14.99 6.93 17.89
N GLU A 379 -15.75 5.84 17.78
CA GLU A 379 -15.30 4.52 18.20
C GLU A 379 -14.17 3.98 17.33
N ILE A 380 -14.19 4.27 16.02
CA ILE A 380 -13.12 3.85 15.10
C ILE A 380 -11.90 4.77 15.12
N SER A 381 -12.06 6.01 15.54
CA SER A 381 -10.94 6.97 15.64
C SER A 381 -10.14 6.73 16.93
N ASP A 382 -8.84 7.03 16.91
CA ASP A 382 -7.96 7.03 18.10
C ASP A 382 -8.27 8.20 19.07
N ALA A 383 -9.50 8.70 19.07
CA ALA A 383 -9.86 9.66 20.09
C ALA A 383 -9.66 8.98 21.45
N PRO A 384 -8.78 9.49 22.31
CA PRO A 384 -8.57 8.89 23.62
C PRO A 384 -9.95 8.76 24.28
N GLU A 385 -10.34 7.54 24.63
CA GLU A 385 -11.49 7.36 25.52
C GLU A 385 -11.22 8.10 26.82
N THR A 386 -11.49 9.39 26.82
CA THR A 386 -11.78 10.09 28.07
C THR A 386 -13.12 9.53 28.55
N LYS A 387 -13.14 8.31 29.06
CA LYS A 387 -14.09 7.94 30.10
C LYS A 387 -13.76 8.83 31.31
N ARG A 388 -14.15 10.11 31.19
CA ARG A 388 -14.23 11.01 32.33
C ARG A 388 -15.31 10.42 33.22
N ARG A 389 -14.92 9.53 34.12
CA ARG A 389 -15.79 9.09 35.22
C ARG A 389 -16.18 10.25 36.11
N PHE A 390 -15.35 11.30 36.14
CA PHE A 390 -15.64 12.57 36.86
C PHE A 390 -14.95 13.73 36.15
N PRO A 391 -15.68 14.80 35.77
CA PRO A 391 -15.05 16.04 35.30
C PRO A 391 -14.33 16.71 36.47
N GLY A 392 -13.02 16.83 36.46
CA GLY A 392 -12.33 17.70 37.36
C GLY A 392 -10.96 17.29 37.91
N LEU A 393 -10.58 16.02 37.89
CA LEU A 393 -9.24 15.64 38.38
C LEU A 393 -8.45 14.94 37.28
N PRO A 394 -7.24 15.48 36.92
CA PRO A 394 -6.32 14.74 36.09
C PRO A 394 -5.86 13.50 36.88
N GLN A 395 -6.38 12.33 36.55
CA GLN A 395 -5.79 11.08 37.06
C GLN A 395 -4.41 10.95 36.40
N LYS A 396 -3.34 11.20 37.16
CA LYS A 396 -2.00 10.72 36.80
C LYS A 396 -2.09 9.20 36.73
N ARG A 397 -2.12 8.62 35.51
CA ARG A 397 -2.01 7.18 35.34
C ARG A 397 -0.65 6.75 35.83
N LYS A 398 -0.60 5.94 36.88
CA LYS A 398 0.66 5.34 37.35
C LYS A 398 1.15 4.39 36.25
N LEU A 399 2.42 4.53 35.90
CA LEU A 399 3.07 3.60 34.99
C LEU A 399 3.01 2.19 35.60
N PRO A 400 2.66 1.12 34.83
CA PRO A 400 2.70 -0.25 35.35
C PRO A 400 4.07 -0.59 35.94
N ASP A 401 4.07 -1.33 37.06
CA ASP A 401 5.28 -1.55 37.84
C ASP A 401 6.38 -2.26 37.02
N PHE A 402 6.02 -3.23 36.16
CA PHE A 402 6.99 -3.88 35.28
C PHE A 402 7.64 -2.92 34.28
N LEU A 403 6.87 -1.94 33.75
CA LEU A 403 7.38 -0.97 32.80
C LEU A 403 8.21 0.11 33.50
N ALA A 404 7.85 0.44 34.73
CA ALA A 404 8.67 1.31 35.59
C ALA A 404 10.00 0.63 35.94
N ALA A 405 10.01 -0.67 36.21
CA ALA A 405 11.20 -1.47 36.49
C ALA A 405 12.11 -1.66 35.26
N ALA A 406 11.55 -1.60 34.06
CA ALA A 406 12.32 -1.63 32.82
C ALA A 406 13.06 -0.32 32.52
N CYS A 407 12.66 0.80 33.14
CA CYS A 407 13.33 2.09 32.92
C CYS A 407 14.78 2.07 33.44
N GLY A 408 15.70 2.51 32.60
CA GLY A 408 17.14 2.48 32.83
C GLY A 408 17.80 1.19 32.35
N LYS A 409 17.03 0.21 31.88
CA LYS A 409 17.54 -1.06 31.39
C LYS A 409 17.64 -1.09 29.86
N THR A 410 18.62 -1.86 29.37
CA THR A 410 18.81 -2.22 27.97
C THR A 410 18.72 -3.72 27.84
N PHE A 411 17.97 -4.17 26.84
CA PHE A 411 17.82 -5.59 26.49
C PHE A 411 18.38 -5.79 25.08
N SER A 412 19.37 -6.69 24.93
CA SER A 412 20.12 -6.90 23.69
C SER A 412 20.06 -8.31 23.19
N VAL A 413 20.20 -8.49 21.87
CA VAL A 413 20.39 -9.79 21.25
C VAL A 413 21.77 -10.32 21.66
N ARG A 414 21.86 -11.50 22.29
CA ARG A 414 23.15 -12.16 22.49
C ARG A 414 23.76 -12.52 21.14
N LYS A 415 25.05 -12.22 20.95
CA LYS A 415 25.81 -12.82 19.86
C LYS A 415 25.86 -14.33 20.11
N PRO A 416 25.46 -15.18 19.13
CA PRO A 416 25.56 -16.62 19.31
C PRO A 416 27.04 -16.99 19.49
N ASP A 417 27.35 -17.83 20.47
CA ASP A 417 28.66 -18.45 20.58
C ASP A 417 28.93 -19.28 19.33
N GLU A 418 30.16 -19.20 18.78
CA GLU A 418 30.54 -19.89 17.54
C GLU A 418 30.24 -21.41 17.57
N LYS A 419 30.12 -22.03 18.76
CA LYS A 419 29.75 -23.43 18.93
C LYS A 419 28.25 -23.73 18.84
N GLU A 420 27.38 -22.73 19.02
CA GLU A 420 25.91 -22.87 18.86
C GLU A 420 25.45 -22.78 17.42
N ILE A 421 26.20 -22.07 16.56
CA ILE A 421 25.89 -21.91 15.15
C ILE A 421 25.79 -23.24 14.39
N VAL A 422 26.50 -24.27 14.86
CA VAL A 422 26.57 -25.59 14.20
C VAL A 422 25.42 -26.53 14.59
N LYS A 423 24.69 -26.28 15.67
CA LYS A 423 23.72 -27.23 16.24
C LYS A 423 22.25 -26.89 16.08
N THR A 424 21.89 -25.67 15.72
CA THR A 424 20.48 -25.29 15.61
C THR A 424 20.20 -24.69 14.24
N SER A 425 19.34 -25.34 13.47
CA SER A 425 18.68 -24.80 12.29
C SER A 425 17.74 -23.61 12.62
N SER A 426 17.76 -23.13 13.85
CA SER A 426 17.08 -21.91 14.27
C SER A 426 17.90 -20.70 13.83
N VAL A 427 17.30 -19.85 13.02
CA VAL A 427 17.89 -18.60 12.55
C VAL A 427 18.19 -17.72 13.76
N THR A 428 19.44 -17.74 14.21
CA THR A 428 19.94 -16.96 15.36
C THR A 428 20.31 -15.55 14.93
N GLY A 429 19.35 -14.76 14.41
CA GLY A 429 19.63 -13.39 14.03
C GLY A 429 18.35 -12.61 13.70
N THR A 430 18.39 -11.33 13.99
CA THR A 430 17.32 -10.37 13.67
C THR A 430 17.51 -9.68 12.32
N ALA A 431 18.44 -10.13 11.48
CA ALA A 431 18.67 -9.54 10.15
C ALA A 431 17.36 -9.46 9.37
N ASN A 432 17.07 -8.30 8.78
CA ASN A 432 15.82 -7.93 8.09
C ASN A 432 14.56 -7.85 8.99
N ILE A 433 14.66 -8.11 10.29
CA ILE A 433 13.58 -7.90 11.25
C ILE A 433 13.75 -6.51 11.86
N GLY A 434 12.90 -5.58 11.45
CA GLY A 434 12.95 -4.20 11.90
C GLY A 434 11.58 -3.65 12.24
N LEU A 435 11.54 -2.38 12.59
CA LEU A 435 10.31 -1.64 12.83
C LEU A 435 9.55 -1.41 11.52
N LEU A 436 10.27 -1.19 10.40
CA LEU A 436 9.66 -1.00 9.09
C LEU A 436 9.10 -2.33 8.57
N PRO A 437 7.83 -2.37 8.11
CA PRO A 437 7.25 -3.55 7.46
C PRO A 437 8.10 -4.08 6.30
N ILE A 438 8.18 -5.41 6.16
CA ILE A 438 9.03 -6.05 5.14
C ILE A 438 8.57 -5.70 3.72
N VAL A 439 7.25 -5.54 3.51
CA VAL A 439 6.73 -5.12 2.20
C VAL A 439 7.33 -3.80 1.76
N GLU A 440 7.44 -2.83 2.66
CA GLU A 440 8.01 -1.51 2.36
C GLU A 440 9.52 -1.61 2.11
N GLN A 441 10.24 -2.45 2.87
CA GLN A 441 11.66 -2.72 2.64
C GLN A 441 11.89 -3.31 1.24
N VAL A 442 11.06 -4.26 0.82
CA VAL A 442 11.13 -4.90 -0.51
C VAL A 442 10.76 -3.91 -1.62
N MET A 443 9.66 -3.18 -1.48
CA MET A 443 9.20 -2.21 -2.48
C MET A 443 10.23 -1.11 -2.75
N ARG A 444 11.00 -0.72 -1.73
CA ARG A 444 12.05 0.29 -1.82
C ARG A 444 13.43 -0.28 -2.07
N ASN A 445 13.58 -1.61 -2.02
CA ASN A 445 14.86 -2.29 -2.05
C ASN A 445 15.85 -1.74 -0.99
N ARG A 446 15.35 -1.45 0.21
CA ARG A 446 16.10 -0.90 1.36
C ARG A 446 15.82 -1.74 2.59
N TYR A 447 16.81 -2.49 3.04
CA TYR A 447 16.66 -3.49 4.10
C TYR A 447 17.30 -3.02 5.41
N THR A 448 16.61 -3.27 6.53
CA THR A 448 17.15 -3.05 7.86
C THR A 448 18.28 -4.04 8.15
N LYS A 449 19.23 -3.62 9.00
CA LYS A 449 20.28 -4.52 9.54
C LYS A 449 19.77 -5.38 10.69
N GLY A 450 18.52 -5.21 11.09
CA GLY A 450 17.87 -5.95 12.17
C GLY A 450 17.97 -5.28 13.53
N ILE A 451 17.04 -5.65 14.41
CA ILE A 451 16.96 -5.16 15.79
C ILE A 451 18.11 -5.74 16.61
N ASN A 452 18.87 -4.86 17.27
CA ASN A 452 19.96 -5.23 18.17
C ASN A 452 19.56 -5.12 19.64
N SER A 453 18.86 -4.04 20.01
CA SER A 453 18.48 -3.80 21.41
C SER A 453 17.24 -2.93 21.56
N PHE A 454 16.62 -3.07 22.72
CA PHE A 454 15.58 -2.19 23.24
C PHE A 454 16.07 -1.56 24.55
N SER A 455 16.07 -0.21 24.62
CA SER A 455 16.40 0.51 25.85
C SER A 455 15.20 1.32 26.31
N PHE A 456 14.90 1.28 27.59
CA PHE A 456 13.76 1.98 28.18
C PHE A 456 14.24 3.13 29.07
N SER A 457 13.67 4.30 28.90
CA SER A 457 13.91 5.42 29.80
C SER A 457 12.60 6.13 30.16
N ARG A 458 12.53 6.75 31.30
CA ARG A 458 11.35 7.50 31.73
C ARG A 458 11.13 8.70 30.83
N ASP A 459 9.88 8.91 30.41
CA ASP A 459 9.49 10.09 29.64
C ASP A 459 8.07 10.54 30.03
N GLY A 460 7.99 11.59 30.84
CA GLY A 460 6.73 12.13 31.35
C GLY A 460 5.83 11.07 32.02
N GLU A 461 4.61 10.91 31.47
CA GLU A 461 3.62 9.92 31.92
C GLU A 461 3.88 8.51 31.37
N GLY A 462 4.81 8.37 30.42
CA GLY A 462 5.15 7.13 29.73
C GLY A 462 6.63 6.77 29.84
N VAL A 463 7.09 6.07 28.83
CA VAL A 463 8.49 5.71 28.61
C VAL A 463 8.89 6.04 27.18
N LYS A 464 10.16 6.34 27.00
CA LYS A 464 10.80 6.35 25.69
C LYS A 464 11.44 4.97 25.46
N LEU A 465 10.96 4.25 24.45
CA LEU A 465 11.56 3.04 23.95
C LEU A 465 12.54 3.39 22.83
N THR A 466 13.82 3.21 23.06
CA THR A 466 14.85 3.34 22.02
C THR A 466 15.13 1.98 21.41
N VAL A 467 14.88 1.84 20.12
CA VAL A 467 15.15 0.63 19.33
C VAL A 467 16.41 0.87 18.52
N ARG A 468 17.39 -0.01 18.64
CA ARG A 468 18.61 0.02 17.82
C ARG A 468 18.52 -1.02 16.72
N GLU A 469 18.61 -0.55 15.47
CA GLU A 469 18.70 -1.38 14.25
C GLU A 469 20.07 -1.17 13.59
N GLY A 470 20.96 -2.14 13.72
CA GLY A 470 22.35 -1.96 13.28
C GLY A 470 23.01 -0.76 13.99
N ASN A 471 23.34 0.28 13.23
CA ASN A 471 23.95 1.51 13.75
C ASN A 471 22.93 2.66 13.91
N THR A 472 21.66 2.43 13.63
CA THR A 472 20.61 3.45 13.70
C THR A 472 19.79 3.27 14.96
N GLU A 473 19.49 4.36 15.64
CA GLU A 473 18.60 4.38 16.81
C GLU A 473 17.30 5.08 16.47
N CYS A 474 16.20 4.50 16.90
CA CYS A 474 14.86 5.00 16.73
C CYS A 474 14.19 5.14 18.11
N ALA A 475 13.80 6.36 18.47
CA ALA A 475 13.12 6.65 19.73
C ALA A 475 11.60 6.67 19.54
N LEU A 476 10.88 5.84 20.27
CA LEU A 476 9.44 5.71 20.25
C LEU A 476 8.83 6.23 21.54
N PRO A 477 7.89 7.19 21.49
CA PRO A 477 7.12 7.59 22.65
C PRO A 477 6.09 6.51 22.98
N VAL A 478 6.10 5.99 24.20
CA VAL A 478 5.21 4.90 24.66
C VAL A 478 4.43 5.35 25.87
N VAL A 479 3.16 5.68 25.67
CA VAL A 479 2.24 6.08 26.74
C VAL A 479 1.08 5.07 26.78
N PRO A 480 1.00 4.21 27.81
CA PRO A 480 -0.04 3.19 27.89
C PRO A 480 -1.47 3.76 27.78
N GLY A 481 -2.28 3.16 26.90
CA GLY A 481 -3.65 3.58 26.63
C GLY A 481 -3.77 4.83 25.76
N ARG A 482 -2.71 5.23 25.04
CA ARG A 482 -2.71 6.37 24.11
C ARG A 482 -2.01 6.03 22.81
N THR A 483 -2.29 6.84 21.78
CA THR A 483 -1.55 6.88 20.52
C THR A 483 -0.73 8.17 20.49
N GLU A 484 0.59 8.02 20.34
CA GLU A 484 1.53 9.14 20.24
C GLU A 484 2.10 9.20 18.82
N TYR A 485 2.20 10.42 18.26
CA TYR A 485 2.73 10.62 16.92
C TYR A 485 4.16 11.13 16.96
N THR A 486 5.02 10.52 16.19
CA THR A 486 6.42 10.91 16.03
C THR A 486 6.85 10.84 14.57
N THR A 487 8.08 11.21 14.30
CA THR A 487 8.75 11.04 13.02
C THR A 487 10.01 10.22 13.23
N VAL A 488 10.21 9.23 12.37
CA VAL A 488 11.36 8.33 12.47
C VAL A 488 12.07 8.22 11.12
N THR A 489 13.36 7.90 11.15
CA THR A 489 14.12 7.53 9.95
C THR A 489 14.45 6.05 10.04
N LEU A 490 13.94 5.27 9.08
CA LEU A 490 14.14 3.82 8.99
C LEU A 490 14.67 3.50 7.59
N SER A 491 15.74 2.73 7.51
CA SER A 491 16.40 2.40 6.23
C SER A 491 16.60 3.64 5.34
N ASP A 492 17.15 4.72 5.92
CA ASP A 492 17.45 6.01 5.29
C ASP A 492 16.23 6.78 4.73
N THR A 493 15.02 6.40 5.15
CA THR A 493 13.77 7.07 4.73
C THR A 493 13.01 7.59 5.94
N GLY A 494 12.50 8.82 5.82
CA GLY A 494 11.65 9.43 6.85
C GLY A 494 10.20 8.93 6.79
N TYR A 495 9.61 8.65 7.96
CA TYR A 495 8.21 8.24 8.11
C TYR A 495 7.55 8.99 9.26
N HIS A 496 6.28 9.37 9.07
CA HIS A 496 5.41 9.62 10.21
C HIS A 496 5.03 8.28 10.83
N LEU A 497 5.06 8.22 12.14
CA LEU A 497 4.76 7.01 12.90
C LEU A 497 3.79 7.34 14.02
N ALA A 498 2.75 6.54 14.17
CA ALA A 498 1.88 6.56 15.32
C ALA A 498 2.14 5.30 16.16
N VAL A 499 2.48 5.52 17.43
CA VAL A 499 2.74 4.46 18.41
C VAL A 499 1.54 4.36 19.33
N THR A 500 0.73 3.31 19.14
CA THR A 500 -0.35 2.97 20.06
C THR A 500 0.16 1.94 21.06
N ALA A 501 0.08 2.25 22.34
CA ALA A 501 0.60 1.40 23.40
C ALA A 501 -0.50 0.93 24.34
N ASP A 502 -0.45 -0.34 24.74
CA ASP A 502 -1.28 -0.92 25.78
C ASP A 502 -0.44 -1.86 26.66
N THR A 503 -0.93 -2.15 27.85
CA THR A 503 -0.23 -3.01 28.81
C THR A 503 -1.17 -4.07 29.38
N ALA A 504 -0.64 -5.25 29.63
CA ALA A 504 -1.38 -6.37 30.24
C ALA A 504 -0.45 -7.21 31.11
N TYR A 505 -1.02 -8.19 31.77
CA TYR A 505 -0.29 -9.33 32.33
C TYR A 505 -0.72 -10.59 31.59
N ASP A 506 0.20 -11.52 31.36
CA ASP A 506 -0.16 -12.83 30.82
C ASP A 506 -0.63 -13.82 31.93
N GLU A 507 -0.89 -15.06 31.55
CA GLU A 507 -1.39 -16.09 32.46
C GLU A 507 -0.35 -16.45 33.56
N ASP A 508 0.92 -16.26 33.28
CA ASP A 508 2.03 -16.51 34.21
C ASP A 508 2.35 -15.27 35.07
N GLY A 509 1.61 -14.17 34.90
CA GLY A 509 1.81 -12.92 35.64
C GLY A 509 2.94 -12.04 35.10
N ARG A 510 3.53 -12.35 33.95
CA ARG A 510 4.55 -11.51 33.32
C ARG A 510 3.92 -10.23 32.76
N GLY A 511 4.61 -9.10 32.95
CA GLY A 511 4.20 -7.84 32.33
C GLY A 511 4.35 -7.88 30.81
N VAL A 512 3.34 -7.43 30.09
CA VAL A 512 3.31 -7.41 28.62
C VAL A 512 3.08 -6.00 28.13
N LEU A 513 4.03 -5.45 27.39
CA LEU A 513 3.84 -4.23 26.61
C LEU A 513 3.41 -4.59 25.20
N LYS A 514 2.25 -4.07 24.78
CA LYS A 514 1.69 -4.25 23.44
C LYS A 514 1.82 -2.94 22.69
N LEU A 515 2.47 -2.97 21.53
CA LEU A 515 2.65 -1.82 20.66
C LEU A 515 2.04 -2.10 19.30
N ARG A 516 1.34 -1.12 18.74
CA ARG A 516 1.04 -1.03 17.32
C ARG A 516 1.77 0.18 16.76
N LEU A 517 2.65 -0.08 15.81
CA LEU A 517 3.36 0.92 15.04
C LEU A 517 2.63 1.09 13.71
N SER A 518 1.84 2.15 13.60
CA SER A 518 1.10 2.48 12.38
C SER A 518 1.85 3.55 11.60
N PHE A 519 2.03 3.31 10.31
CA PHE A 519 2.67 4.24 9.39
C PHE A 519 1.58 4.92 8.55
N PRO A 520 1.14 6.15 8.87
CA PRO A 520 0.01 6.78 8.19
C PRO A 520 0.15 6.93 6.67
N GLU A 521 1.37 6.85 6.17
CA GLU A 521 1.71 7.08 4.75
C GLU A 521 1.78 5.79 3.92
N ILE A 522 1.68 4.60 4.55
CA ILE A 522 1.76 3.30 3.87
C ILE A 522 0.72 2.32 4.41
N SER A 523 0.53 1.22 3.70
CA SER A 523 -0.48 0.20 4.05
C SER A 523 -0.06 -0.68 5.24
N GLY A 524 1.24 -0.73 5.55
CA GLY A 524 1.77 -1.65 6.56
C GLY A 524 1.79 -1.08 7.96
N ALA A 525 1.60 -1.97 8.94
CA ALA A 525 1.79 -1.71 10.36
C ALA A 525 2.60 -2.84 11.01
N ARG A 526 3.24 -2.55 12.14
CA ARG A 526 3.98 -3.54 12.93
C ARG A 526 3.33 -3.68 14.32
N MET A 527 2.94 -4.89 14.69
CA MET A 527 2.48 -5.22 16.03
C MET A 527 3.67 -5.83 16.80
N ILE A 528 3.92 -5.35 18.02
CA ILE A 528 5.01 -5.83 18.88
C ILE A 528 4.43 -6.15 20.25
N LYS A 529 4.75 -7.33 20.78
CA LYS A 529 4.50 -7.69 22.17
C LYS A 529 5.83 -7.98 22.83
N ILE A 530 6.08 -7.32 23.94
CA ILE A 530 7.30 -7.50 24.74
C ILE A 530 6.86 -8.07 26.09
N TYR A 531 7.29 -9.28 26.39
CA TYR A 531 7.02 -9.98 27.63
C TYR A 531 8.26 -9.83 28.53
N PHE A 532 8.10 -9.14 29.64
CA PHE A 532 9.19 -8.89 30.57
C PHE A 532 9.32 -10.03 31.57
N ASP A 533 10.55 -10.49 31.77
CA ASP A 533 10.93 -11.51 32.73
C ASP A 533 12.19 -11.07 33.48
N ASP A 534 12.63 -11.86 34.46
CA ASP A 534 13.86 -11.59 35.20
C ASP A 534 15.10 -11.84 34.32
N GLY A 535 15.82 -10.77 34.01
CA GLY A 535 17.05 -10.81 33.20
C GLY A 535 16.85 -10.95 31.69
N PHE A 536 15.60 -11.01 31.15
CA PHE A 536 15.36 -11.07 29.72
C PHE A 536 13.97 -10.53 29.32
N ALA A 537 13.78 -10.32 28.03
CA ALA A 537 12.47 -9.99 27.45
C ALA A 537 12.23 -10.83 26.19
N ASP A 538 11.08 -11.50 26.12
CA ASP A 538 10.62 -12.20 24.91
C ASP A 538 9.85 -11.22 24.02
N VAL A 539 10.23 -11.15 22.75
CA VAL A 539 9.62 -10.26 21.77
C VAL A 539 8.91 -11.08 20.71
N LYS A 540 7.62 -10.81 20.54
CA LYS A 540 6.81 -11.35 19.43
C LYS A 540 6.35 -10.20 18.55
N MET A 541 6.65 -10.31 17.27
CA MET A 541 6.24 -9.29 16.30
C MET A 541 5.28 -9.90 15.27
N ARG A 542 4.44 -9.07 14.70
CA ARG A 542 3.58 -9.42 13.57
C ARG A 542 3.45 -8.22 12.65
N GLU A 543 3.52 -8.46 11.37
CA GLU A 543 3.23 -7.49 10.33
C GLU A 543 1.74 -7.51 9.96
N VAL A 544 1.18 -6.36 9.60
CA VAL A 544 -0.18 -6.23 9.09
C VAL A 544 -0.11 -5.35 7.83
N PRO A 545 -0.55 -5.82 6.66
CA PRO A 545 -0.92 -7.21 6.35
C PRO A 545 0.30 -8.14 6.38
N GLY A 546 0.12 -9.37 6.83
CA GLY A 546 1.22 -10.35 7.00
C GLY A 546 1.02 -11.61 6.17
N ILE A 547 -0.10 -12.31 6.35
CA ILE A 547 -0.39 -13.58 5.65
C ILE A 547 -0.49 -13.39 4.14
N GLY A 548 -1.06 -12.28 3.69
CA GLY A 548 -1.13 -11.93 2.27
C GLY A 548 0.23 -11.83 1.61
N LEU A 549 1.24 -11.30 2.32
CA LEU A 549 2.61 -11.19 1.84
C LEU A 549 3.29 -12.54 1.68
N VAL A 550 3.03 -13.49 2.58
CA VAL A 550 3.54 -14.86 2.47
C VAL A 550 3.03 -15.52 1.19
N LYS A 551 1.74 -15.36 0.88
CA LYS A 551 1.12 -15.87 -0.35
C LYS A 551 1.67 -15.19 -1.60
N LEU A 552 1.89 -13.87 -1.55
CA LEU A 552 2.48 -13.12 -2.66
C LEU A 552 3.90 -13.61 -2.96
N ALA A 553 4.74 -13.76 -1.94
CA ALA A 553 6.10 -14.25 -2.09
C ALA A 553 6.15 -15.67 -2.67
N ALA A 554 5.26 -16.55 -2.25
CA ALA A 554 5.11 -17.89 -2.81
C ALA A 554 4.70 -17.83 -4.30
N GLY A 555 3.72 -17.01 -4.67
CA GLY A 555 3.28 -16.83 -6.05
C GLY A 555 4.36 -16.26 -6.98
N VAL A 556 5.17 -15.31 -6.49
CA VAL A 556 6.33 -14.76 -7.24
C VAL A 556 7.35 -15.85 -7.53
N LEU A 557 7.61 -16.74 -6.57
CA LEU A 557 8.52 -17.88 -6.77
C LEU A 557 7.97 -18.89 -7.76
N GLU A 558 6.70 -19.26 -7.64
CA GLU A 558 6.04 -20.16 -8.57
C GLU A 558 6.12 -19.63 -10.02
N ASP A 559 5.85 -18.36 -10.24
CA ASP A 559 5.93 -17.73 -11.55
C ASP A 559 7.36 -17.67 -12.10
N ALA A 560 8.36 -17.43 -11.24
CA ALA A 560 9.76 -17.44 -11.64
C ALA A 560 10.24 -18.82 -12.12
N VAL A 561 9.56 -19.91 -11.70
CA VAL A 561 9.97 -21.31 -11.93
C VAL A 561 9.18 -21.99 -13.04
N LYS A 562 7.94 -21.51 -13.35
CA LYS A 562 7.00 -22.13 -14.30
C LYS A 562 7.59 -22.42 -15.70
N ASP A 563 8.57 -21.65 -16.14
CA ASP A 563 9.06 -21.73 -17.52
C ASP A 563 10.26 -22.67 -17.72
N LYS A 564 10.75 -23.38 -16.67
CA LYS A 564 11.90 -24.29 -16.80
C LYS A 564 11.82 -25.51 -15.89
N LYS A 565 11.81 -26.69 -16.53
CA LYS A 565 11.85 -27.99 -15.87
C LYS A 565 13.02 -28.14 -14.88
N THR A 566 14.22 -27.64 -15.19
CA THR A 566 15.42 -27.67 -14.33
C THR A 566 15.32 -26.77 -13.11
N LEU A 567 14.68 -25.61 -13.20
CA LEU A 567 14.47 -24.71 -12.05
C LEU A 567 13.27 -25.16 -11.21
N SER A 568 12.23 -25.72 -11.83
CA SER A 568 11.13 -26.40 -11.18
C SER A 568 11.63 -27.57 -10.32
N ASP A 569 12.60 -28.35 -10.81
CA ASP A 569 13.22 -29.47 -10.07
C ASP A 569 14.09 -28.99 -8.89
N ILE A 570 14.66 -27.78 -8.96
CA ILE A 570 15.41 -27.19 -7.85
C ILE A 570 14.46 -26.66 -6.78
N VAL A 571 13.36 -26.02 -7.18
CA VAL A 571 12.35 -25.49 -6.24
C VAL A 571 11.47 -26.58 -5.66
N SER A 572 11.18 -27.65 -6.41
CA SER A 572 10.48 -28.83 -5.87
C SER A 572 11.33 -29.61 -4.84
N LYS A 573 12.66 -29.42 -4.86
CA LYS A 573 13.60 -29.92 -3.85
C LYS A 573 13.78 -28.96 -2.66
N LEU A 574 13.39 -27.68 -2.79
CA LEU A 574 13.21 -26.80 -1.66
C LEU A 574 11.94 -27.28 -0.93
N ASP A 575 12.12 -27.74 0.29
CA ASP A 575 11.00 -28.08 1.16
C ASP A 575 10.05 -26.85 1.26
N ALA A 576 8.91 -26.96 0.59
CA ALA A 576 7.93 -25.86 0.50
C ALA A 576 7.46 -25.45 1.91
N ASP A 577 7.40 -26.41 2.86
CA ASP A 577 7.01 -26.16 4.24
C ASP A 577 8.10 -25.38 4.98
N LEU A 578 9.37 -25.71 4.74
CA LEU A 578 10.50 -24.97 5.31
C LEU A 578 10.58 -23.54 4.77
N PHE A 579 10.34 -23.36 3.47
CA PHE A 579 10.31 -22.05 2.84
C PHE A 579 9.15 -21.20 3.40
N TYR A 580 7.95 -21.78 3.49
CA TYR A 580 6.78 -21.14 4.08
C TYR A 580 7.04 -20.74 5.55
N ALA A 581 7.61 -21.65 6.34
CA ALA A 581 7.98 -21.38 7.72
C ALA A 581 8.99 -20.23 7.86
N LYS A 582 9.99 -20.16 6.97
CA LYS A 582 10.98 -19.08 6.98
C LYS A 582 10.37 -17.73 6.64
N ILE A 583 9.50 -17.66 5.63
CA ILE A 583 8.79 -16.39 5.29
C ILE A 583 7.88 -16.01 6.45
N LYS A 584 7.13 -16.95 7.02
CA LYS A 584 6.28 -16.68 8.18
C LYS A 584 7.11 -16.12 9.34
N ASN A 585 8.27 -16.68 9.64
CA ASN A 585 9.17 -16.16 10.67
C ASN A 585 9.75 -14.76 10.35
N THR A 586 9.68 -14.30 9.12
CA THR A 586 10.06 -12.92 8.75
C THR A 586 8.92 -11.94 9.01
N VAL A 587 7.68 -12.38 8.77
CA VAL A 587 6.45 -11.59 8.98
C VAL A 587 6.00 -11.62 10.44
N GLU A 588 6.17 -12.77 11.11
CA GLU A 588 5.84 -13.02 12.52
C GLU A 588 7.07 -13.50 13.30
N PRO A 589 8.11 -12.67 13.46
CA PRO A 589 9.32 -13.08 14.16
C PRO A 589 9.11 -13.15 15.67
N GLU A 590 9.75 -14.15 16.29
CA GLU A 590 9.90 -14.28 17.74
C GLU A 590 11.39 -14.37 18.10
N PHE A 591 11.81 -13.61 19.09
CA PHE A 591 13.20 -13.63 19.57
C PHE A 591 13.30 -13.16 21.02
N ARG A 592 14.43 -13.47 21.65
CA ARG A 592 14.72 -13.08 23.04
C ARG A 592 15.82 -12.03 23.10
N LEU A 593 15.64 -11.06 23.95
CA LEU A 593 16.60 -10.04 24.32
C LEU A 593 17.02 -10.27 25.79
N PHE A 594 18.27 -10.07 26.11
CA PHE A 594 18.83 -10.25 27.44
C PHE A 594 19.22 -8.91 28.05
N GLU A 595 18.92 -8.73 29.31
CA GLU A 595 19.32 -7.54 30.08
C GLU A 595 20.86 -7.43 30.11
N GLU A 596 21.39 -6.22 29.82
CA GLU A 596 22.82 -5.90 29.83
C GLU A 596 23.32 -5.59 31.23
#